data_ce35cb1f3b22e39933c17128783c328d
#
_entry.id   ce35cb1f3b22e39933c17128783c328d
#
_cell.length_a   1.000
_cell.length_b   1.000
_cell.length_c   1.000
_cell.angle_alpha   90.00
_cell.angle_beta   90.00
_cell.angle_gamma   90.00
#
_symmetry.space_group_name_H-M   'P 1'
#
loop_
_entity.id
_entity.type
_entity.pdbx_description
1 polymer ?
#
loop_
_entity_poly.entity_id
_entity_poly.type
_entity_poly.pdbx_seq_one_letter_code
_entity_poly.pdbx_strand_id
1 'polypeptide(L)'
;AGEPLYLDVVKAFKDQPNSPLIIGGRYGLSSKDTRPSQIVAVFNNLKNENPKDRFTIGIVDDVSFTSLPEGDAISTVPEGTISCKIWGLGSDGTVGANRSASQIIGDNTDLYVQAYFSYDSKKSGGTTISHLRFGPEPIRSSYLVYQADYIGCHNKSFVYQADIIKGLKPGGTFVLNCPWEVDELEERLPAYIRRYIAQNIINFYIINAMKIASEVGLGNRINMVMQSVFFKLANVIPIGEVLNYLKDSIQKMYGRKGQDIVDKNQRAVDRAIEALVKVEVPASWLNAQDEEMPVKEELDFIKNIQRPMIRHEGDELPVSAFKGMEDGSFPLGTTAY
;
A
#
# COMPACT_ATOMS: atom_id res chain seq x y z
N ALA A 1 -14.41 2.28 -33.48
CA ALA A 1 -15.13 1.89 -32.27
C ALA A 1 -14.65 2.74 -31.12
N GLY A 2 -15.53 3.13 -30.23
CA GLY A 2 -15.22 3.93 -29.02
C GLY A 2 -15.69 3.20 -27.77
N GLU A 3 -15.29 3.71 -26.62
CA GLU A 3 -15.77 3.23 -25.32
C GLU A 3 -17.28 3.54 -25.17
N PRO A 4 -18.03 2.76 -24.40
CA PRO A 4 -19.50 2.91 -24.29
C PRO A 4 -19.94 4.34 -23.96
N LEU A 5 -19.37 4.96 -22.94
CA LEU A 5 -19.70 6.35 -22.56
C LEU A 5 -19.40 7.34 -23.70
N TYR A 6 -18.26 7.19 -24.38
CA TYR A 6 -17.92 8.03 -25.53
C TYR A 6 -18.99 7.94 -26.63
N LEU A 7 -19.43 6.73 -26.97
CA LEU A 7 -20.45 6.50 -27.99
C LEU A 7 -21.80 7.11 -27.60
N ASP A 8 -22.20 6.99 -26.34
CA ASP A 8 -23.45 7.57 -25.83
C ASP A 8 -23.41 9.12 -25.90
N VAL A 9 -22.29 9.71 -25.50
CA VAL A 9 -22.10 11.17 -25.56
C VAL A 9 -22.10 11.66 -27.03
N VAL A 10 -21.34 11.02 -27.92
CA VAL A 10 -21.35 11.37 -29.35
C VAL A 10 -22.74 11.27 -29.93
N LYS A 11 -23.50 10.21 -29.61
CA LYS A 11 -24.88 10.05 -30.07
C LYS A 11 -25.78 11.17 -29.57
N ALA A 12 -25.67 11.54 -28.29
CA ALA A 12 -26.46 12.61 -27.69
C ALA A 12 -26.24 13.97 -28.36
N PHE A 13 -25.04 14.24 -28.87
CA PHE A 13 -24.69 15.50 -29.53
C PHE A 13 -24.82 15.48 -31.06
N LYS A 14 -25.06 14.31 -31.67
CA LYS A 14 -25.01 14.13 -33.14
C LYS A 14 -25.82 15.16 -33.93
N ASP A 15 -27.01 15.49 -33.45
CA ASP A 15 -27.95 16.37 -34.14
C ASP A 15 -28.07 17.76 -33.48
N GLN A 16 -27.13 18.10 -32.58
CA GLN A 16 -27.11 19.39 -31.90
C GLN A 16 -26.38 20.44 -32.75
N PRO A 17 -26.96 21.65 -32.93
CA PRO A 17 -26.36 22.67 -33.82
C PRO A 17 -25.02 23.20 -33.33
N ASN A 18 -24.70 23.10 -32.06
CA ASN A 18 -23.46 23.57 -31.44
C ASN A 18 -22.74 22.41 -30.71
N SER A 19 -22.58 21.27 -31.38
CA SER A 19 -21.87 20.14 -30.79
C SER A 19 -20.41 20.50 -30.49
N PRO A 20 -19.94 20.31 -29.26
CA PRO A 20 -18.53 20.50 -28.96
C PRO A 20 -17.66 19.42 -29.61
N LEU A 21 -16.35 19.65 -29.68
CA LEU A 21 -15.41 18.60 -30.00
C LEU A 21 -15.44 17.54 -28.88
N ILE A 22 -15.76 16.30 -29.23
CA ILE A 22 -15.83 15.17 -28.30
C ILE A 22 -14.66 14.24 -28.60
N ILE A 23 -13.80 14.02 -27.63
CA ILE A 23 -12.67 13.08 -27.74
C ILE A 23 -12.83 11.97 -26.71
N GLY A 24 -12.31 10.79 -27.00
CA GLY A 24 -12.34 9.62 -26.13
C GLY A 24 -10.99 9.32 -25.50
N GLY A 25 -11.02 8.67 -24.34
CA GLY A 25 -9.81 8.21 -23.68
C GLY A 25 -10.09 7.04 -22.73
N ARG A 26 -9.05 6.31 -22.39
CA ARG A 26 -9.10 5.16 -21.48
C ARG A 26 -8.26 5.44 -20.23
N TYR A 27 -8.80 5.09 -19.08
CA TYR A 27 -8.14 5.17 -17.79
C TYR A 27 -8.49 3.96 -16.92
N GLY A 28 -7.75 3.75 -15.84
CA GLY A 28 -8.02 2.66 -14.91
C GLY A 28 -7.87 1.26 -15.53
N LEU A 29 -7.08 1.11 -16.58
CA LEU A 29 -6.87 -0.15 -17.29
C LEU A 29 -6.23 -1.18 -16.36
N SER A 30 -6.71 -2.42 -16.41
CA SER A 30 -6.23 -3.54 -15.58
C SER A 30 -6.26 -3.23 -14.07
N SER A 31 -7.29 -2.50 -13.61
CA SER A 31 -7.45 -2.08 -12.20
C SER A 31 -6.37 -1.11 -11.71
N LYS A 32 -5.67 -0.43 -12.63
CA LYS A 32 -4.75 0.65 -12.25
C LYS A 32 -5.50 1.78 -11.58
N ASP A 33 -4.90 2.31 -10.53
CA ASP A 33 -5.41 3.48 -9.82
C ASP A 33 -5.39 4.72 -10.72
N THR A 34 -6.35 5.61 -10.52
CA THR A 34 -6.43 6.88 -11.25
C THR A 34 -6.10 8.03 -10.30
N ARG A 35 -5.01 8.73 -10.60
CA ARG A 35 -4.46 9.82 -9.76
C ARG A 35 -4.90 11.20 -10.25
N PRO A 36 -4.92 12.22 -9.39
CA PRO A 36 -5.26 13.59 -9.78
C PRO A 36 -4.39 14.15 -10.91
N SER A 37 -3.08 13.85 -10.93
CA SER A 37 -2.16 14.23 -12.01
C SER A 37 -2.60 13.69 -13.37
N GLN A 38 -3.16 12.50 -13.43
CA GLN A 38 -3.70 11.91 -14.66
C GLN A 38 -4.94 12.66 -15.15
N ILE A 39 -5.82 13.07 -14.24
CA ILE A 39 -6.99 13.90 -14.60
C ILE A 39 -6.54 15.26 -15.13
N VAL A 40 -5.55 15.87 -14.50
CA VAL A 40 -4.96 17.14 -14.98
C VAL A 40 -4.33 16.97 -16.37
N ALA A 41 -3.66 15.84 -16.64
CA ALA A 41 -3.11 15.53 -17.97
C ALA A 41 -4.21 15.49 -19.04
N VAL A 42 -5.39 14.94 -18.74
CA VAL A 42 -6.54 14.94 -19.65
C VAL A 42 -7.02 16.38 -19.94
N PHE A 43 -7.18 17.21 -18.89
CA PHE A 43 -7.55 18.61 -19.08
C PHE A 43 -6.49 19.41 -19.86
N ASN A 44 -5.21 19.12 -19.66
CA ASN A 44 -4.14 19.74 -20.43
C ASN A 44 -4.17 19.31 -21.90
N ASN A 45 -4.50 18.04 -22.18
CA ASN A 45 -4.73 17.60 -23.56
C ASN A 45 -5.88 18.37 -24.24
N LEU A 46 -6.98 18.63 -23.52
CA LEU A 46 -8.13 19.38 -24.02
C LEU A 46 -7.82 20.87 -24.33
N LYS A 47 -6.75 21.44 -23.78
CA LYS A 47 -6.31 22.81 -24.06
C LYS A 47 -5.53 22.95 -25.38
N ASN A 48 -5.08 21.85 -25.96
CA ASN A 48 -4.34 21.87 -27.21
C ASN A 48 -5.28 22.21 -28.39
N GLU A 49 -4.78 22.87 -29.41
CA GLU A 49 -5.53 23.13 -30.64
C GLU A 49 -6.03 21.84 -31.30
N ASN A 50 -5.20 20.80 -31.25
CA ASN A 50 -5.50 19.47 -31.76
C ASN A 50 -5.33 18.44 -30.62
N PRO A 51 -6.32 18.28 -29.72
CA PRO A 51 -6.21 17.35 -28.64
C PRO A 51 -6.14 15.90 -29.15
N LYS A 52 -5.29 15.10 -28.52
CA LYS A 52 -5.17 13.67 -28.86
C LYS A 52 -6.51 12.99 -28.55
N ASP A 53 -7.10 12.38 -29.58
CA ASP A 53 -8.27 11.49 -29.44
C ASP A 53 -7.83 10.04 -29.22
N ARG A 54 -8.68 9.25 -28.58
CA ARG A 54 -8.43 7.84 -28.24
C ARG A 54 -7.13 7.63 -27.45
N PHE A 55 -6.88 8.56 -26.55
CA PHE A 55 -5.70 8.48 -25.67
C PHE A 55 -5.86 7.41 -24.60
N THR A 56 -4.75 7.03 -24.00
CA THR A 56 -4.67 6.27 -22.74
C THR A 56 -3.99 7.13 -21.69
N ILE A 57 -4.27 6.84 -20.41
CA ILE A 57 -3.60 7.47 -19.28
C ILE A 57 -3.27 6.43 -18.21
N GLY A 58 -2.13 6.57 -17.55
CA GLY A 58 -1.69 5.68 -16.48
C GLY A 58 -1.00 4.41 -16.98
N ILE A 59 -0.67 4.30 -18.26
CA ILE A 59 0.16 3.24 -18.84
C ILE A 59 1.30 3.84 -19.65
N VAL A 60 2.39 3.08 -19.81
CA VAL A 60 3.52 3.43 -20.66
C VAL A 60 3.33 2.76 -22.02
N ASP A 61 2.65 3.47 -22.95
CA ASP A 61 2.42 2.96 -24.30
C ASP A 61 3.52 3.47 -25.25
N ASP A 62 4.55 2.68 -25.40
CA ASP A 62 5.69 2.88 -26.29
C ASP A 62 5.58 2.14 -27.64
N VAL A 63 4.39 1.58 -27.92
CA VAL A 63 4.08 0.88 -29.18
C VAL A 63 3.18 1.71 -30.09
N SER A 64 2.01 2.14 -29.58
CA SER A 64 1.05 2.96 -30.34
C SER A 64 1.07 4.44 -29.94
N PHE A 65 1.83 4.80 -28.92
CA PHE A 65 2.04 6.18 -28.46
C PHE A 65 0.74 6.92 -28.14
N THR A 66 -0.25 6.19 -27.62
CA THR A 66 -1.56 6.79 -27.27
C THR A 66 -1.56 7.44 -25.90
N SER A 67 -0.60 7.12 -25.04
CA SER A 67 -0.55 7.65 -23.68
C SER A 67 -0.34 9.16 -23.63
N LEU A 68 -1.07 9.82 -22.74
CA LEU A 68 -0.81 11.21 -22.38
C LEU A 68 0.35 11.28 -21.37
N PRO A 69 1.21 12.27 -21.48
CA PRO A 69 2.24 12.52 -20.48
C PRO A 69 1.58 12.92 -19.16
N GLU A 70 1.95 12.26 -18.09
CA GLU A 70 1.56 12.63 -16.72
C GLU A 70 2.55 13.67 -16.18
N GLY A 71 2.05 14.75 -15.59
CA GLY A 71 2.89 15.74 -14.91
C GLY A 71 3.25 15.31 -13.48
N ASP A 72 3.71 16.27 -12.68
CA ASP A 72 4.09 16.05 -11.29
C ASP A 72 2.94 15.46 -10.47
N ALA A 73 3.30 14.69 -9.45
CA ALA A 73 2.34 14.09 -8.55
C ALA A 73 1.55 15.18 -7.79
N ILE A 74 0.23 15.08 -7.83
CA ILE A 74 -0.69 16.01 -7.15
C ILE A 74 -1.37 15.28 -6.01
N SER A 75 -1.31 15.85 -4.81
CA SER A 75 -2.07 15.39 -3.66
C SER A 75 -3.33 16.26 -3.47
N THR A 76 -4.49 15.59 -3.32
CA THR A 76 -5.75 16.22 -2.91
C THR A 76 -6.14 15.82 -1.49
N VAL A 77 -5.20 15.26 -0.75
CA VAL A 77 -5.39 14.90 0.66
C VAL A 77 -5.44 16.19 1.48
N PRO A 78 -6.49 16.42 2.27
CA PRO A 78 -6.58 17.61 3.11
C PRO A 78 -5.42 17.72 4.11
N GLU A 79 -5.03 18.94 4.44
CA GLU A 79 -4.01 19.19 5.45
C GLU A 79 -4.42 18.59 6.81
N GLY A 80 -3.46 18.12 7.59
CA GLY A 80 -3.71 17.46 8.87
C GLY A 80 -4.20 16.01 8.74
N THR A 81 -4.35 15.47 7.53
CA THR A 81 -4.71 14.06 7.32
C THR A 81 -3.50 13.15 7.50
N ILE A 82 -3.63 12.15 8.34
CA ILE A 82 -2.64 11.08 8.53
C ILE A 82 -2.95 9.97 7.53
N SER A 83 -1.98 9.64 6.69
CA SER A 83 -2.07 8.58 5.66
C SER A 83 -1.23 7.38 6.05
N CYS A 84 -1.82 6.18 6.07
CA CYS A 84 -1.17 4.97 6.52
C CYS A 84 -1.23 3.89 5.44
N LYS A 85 -0.14 3.12 5.31
CA LYS A 85 -0.05 1.94 4.46
C LYS A 85 0.37 0.73 5.30
N ILE A 86 -0.38 -0.37 5.23
CA ILE A 86 -0.08 -1.53 6.06
C ILE A 86 -0.04 -2.78 5.18
N TRP A 87 1.10 -3.46 5.19
CA TRP A 87 1.38 -4.68 4.47
C TRP A 87 1.09 -5.89 5.34
N GLY A 88 0.26 -6.81 4.85
CA GLY A 88 -0.10 -8.05 5.53
C GLY A 88 -0.26 -9.22 4.56
N LEU A 89 -0.38 -10.41 5.10
CA LEU A 89 -0.68 -11.62 4.34
C LEU A 89 -2.18 -11.91 4.35
N GLY A 90 -2.67 -12.42 3.24
CA GLY A 90 -4.03 -12.94 3.16
C GLY A 90 -4.29 -13.98 4.24
N SER A 91 -5.36 -13.79 5.01
CA SER A 91 -5.79 -14.63 6.13
C SER A 91 -4.99 -14.49 7.43
N ASP A 92 -4.07 -13.54 7.57
CA ASP A 92 -3.35 -13.26 8.81
C ASP A 92 -4.13 -12.39 9.83
N GLY A 93 -5.29 -11.88 9.44
CA GLY A 93 -6.14 -11.00 10.25
C GLY A 93 -5.83 -9.50 10.14
N THR A 94 -4.80 -9.09 9.38
CA THR A 94 -4.41 -7.68 9.21
C THR A 94 -5.56 -6.81 8.71
N VAL A 95 -6.27 -7.24 7.67
CA VAL A 95 -7.41 -6.48 7.10
C VAL A 95 -8.52 -6.29 8.13
N GLY A 96 -8.84 -7.35 8.90
CA GLY A 96 -9.84 -7.27 9.97
C GLY A 96 -9.44 -6.29 11.07
N ALA A 97 -8.18 -6.33 11.50
CA ALA A 97 -7.64 -5.41 12.50
C ALA A 97 -7.68 -3.94 12.01
N ASN A 98 -7.28 -3.70 10.76
CA ASN A 98 -7.28 -2.35 10.18
C ASN A 98 -8.70 -1.80 9.97
N ARG A 99 -9.65 -2.66 9.61
CA ARG A 99 -11.07 -2.28 9.56
C ARG A 99 -11.58 -1.92 10.97
N SER A 100 -11.27 -2.73 11.97
CA SER A 100 -11.62 -2.44 13.37
C SER A 100 -10.97 -1.15 13.86
N ALA A 101 -9.70 -0.90 13.54
CA ALA A 101 -9.02 0.35 13.88
C ALA A 101 -9.72 1.57 13.26
N SER A 102 -10.10 1.46 11.99
CA SER A 102 -10.85 2.54 11.30
C SER A 102 -12.21 2.79 11.94
N GLN A 103 -12.92 1.76 12.37
CA GLN A 103 -14.19 1.90 13.10
C GLN A 103 -13.98 2.56 14.47
N ILE A 104 -12.98 2.12 15.25
CA ILE A 104 -12.66 2.70 16.56
C ILE A 104 -12.40 4.21 16.43
N ILE A 105 -11.62 4.62 15.41
CA ILE A 105 -11.34 6.03 15.17
C ILE A 105 -12.63 6.77 14.79
N GLY A 106 -13.40 6.26 13.84
CA GLY A 106 -14.63 6.91 13.37
C GLY A 106 -15.73 7.00 14.41
N ASP A 107 -15.84 6.00 15.30
CA ASP A 107 -16.88 5.96 16.33
C ASP A 107 -16.54 6.83 17.57
N ASN A 108 -15.25 7.15 17.79
CA ASN A 108 -14.79 7.78 19.02
C ASN A 108 -14.06 9.12 18.80
N THR A 109 -14.05 9.64 17.58
CA THR A 109 -13.46 10.95 17.25
C THR A 109 -14.31 11.67 16.22
N ASP A 110 -14.09 12.98 16.07
CA ASP A 110 -14.69 13.78 14.99
C ASP A 110 -13.92 13.70 13.67
N LEU A 111 -12.97 12.76 13.55
CA LEU A 111 -12.17 12.59 12.34
C LEU A 111 -12.95 11.88 11.22
N TYR A 112 -12.74 12.35 10.01
CA TYR A 112 -13.14 11.62 8.81
C TYR A 112 -12.20 10.44 8.58
N VAL A 113 -12.77 9.29 8.23
CA VAL A 113 -12.05 8.04 8.06
C VAL A 113 -12.27 7.50 6.65
N GLN A 114 -11.18 7.14 5.99
CA GLN A 114 -11.22 6.45 4.71
C GLN A 114 -10.33 5.20 4.79
N ALA A 115 -10.86 4.06 4.34
CA ALA A 115 -10.14 2.79 4.29
C ALA A 115 -10.37 2.10 2.94
N TYR A 116 -9.29 1.67 2.30
CA TYR A 116 -9.32 0.83 1.12
C TYR A 116 -8.34 -0.34 1.28
N PHE A 117 -8.74 -1.52 0.81
CA PHE A 117 -7.97 -2.74 0.95
C PHE A 117 -7.68 -3.34 -0.42
N SER A 118 -6.41 -3.38 -0.79
CA SER A 118 -5.91 -4.09 -1.96
C SER A 118 -5.63 -5.54 -1.63
N TYR A 119 -6.00 -6.43 -2.53
CA TYR A 119 -5.81 -7.86 -2.39
C TYR A 119 -5.06 -8.41 -3.60
N ASP A 120 -4.15 -9.35 -3.36
CA ASP A 120 -3.63 -10.23 -4.40
C ASP A 120 -4.73 -11.20 -4.89
N SER A 121 -4.58 -11.74 -6.08
CA SER A 121 -5.45 -12.77 -6.64
C SER A 121 -5.47 -14.06 -5.80
N LYS A 122 -4.41 -14.33 -5.03
CA LYS A 122 -4.35 -15.46 -4.09
C LYS A 122 -5.20 -15.21 -2.85
N LYS A 123 -6.09 -16.13 -2.54
CA LYS A 123 -6.97 -16.03 -1.37
C LYS A 123 -6.23 -16.17 -0.04
N SER A 124 -5.22 -17.02 0.03
CA SER A 124 -4.43 -17.27 1.24
C SER A 124 -2.94 -17.13 0.95
N GLY A 125 -2.21 -16.45 1.82
CA GLY A 125 -0.78 -16.17 1.65
C GLY A 125 -0.45 -15.17 0.53
N GLY A 126 -1.45 -14.57 -0.12
CA GLY A 126 -1.27 -13.43 -1.03
C GLY A 126 -1.02 -12.13 -0.26
N THR A 127 -0.49 -11.13 -0.95
CA THR A 127 -0.25 -9.81 -0.36
C THR A 127 -1.57 -9.08 -0.14
N THR A 128 -1.71 -8.44 1.02
CA THR A 128 -2.77 -7.45 1.27
C THR A 128 -2.14 -6.11 1.65
N ILE A 129 -2.67 -5.03 1.09
CA ILE A 129 -2.23 -3.68 1.43
C ILE A 129 -3.44 -2.88 1.87
N SER A 130 -3.42 -2.41 3.12
CA SER A 130 -4.44 -1.52 3.65
C SER A 130 -3.99 -0.07 3.48
N HIS A 131 -4.83 0.75 2.86
CA HIS A 131 -4.64 2.18 2.67
C HIS A 131 -5.65 2.91 3.55
N LEU A 132 -5.17 3.60 4.58
CA LEU A 132 -6.01 4.28 5.56
C LEU A 132 -5.71 5.77 5.58
N ARG A 133 -6.75 6.59 5.76
CA ARG A 133 -6.60 8.03 5.97
C ARG A 133 -7.52 8.48 7.09
N PHE A 134 -7.00 9.35 7.94
CA PHE A 134 -7.70 9.93 9.09
C PHE A 134 -7.42 11.43 9.13
N GLY A 135 -8.45 12.26 9.08
CA GLY A 135 -8.24 13.70 9.01
C GLY A 135 -9.41 14.54 9.53
N PRO A 136 -9.16 15.84 9.84
CA PRO A 136 -10.18 16.74 10.40
C PRO A 136 -11.19 17.20 9.35
N GLU A 137 -10.92 17.00 8.06
CA GLU A 137 -11.77 17.42 6.96
C GLU A 137 -12.25 16.24 6.11
N PRO A 138 -13.36 16.37 5.35
CA PRO A 138 -13.87 15.33 4.47
C PRO A 138 -12.82 14.86 3.46
N ILE A 139 -12.46 13.56 3.50
CA ILE A 139 -11.46 12.96 2.64
C ILE A 139 -12.10 12.57 1.32
N ARG A 140 -11.78 13.31 0.26
CA ARG A 140 -12.26 13.05 -1.11
C ARG A 140 -11.21 12.45 -2.03
N SER A 141 -10.08 12.00 -1.46
CA SER A 141 -8.95 11.40 -2.15
C SER A 141 -9.22 9.92 -2.39
N SER A 142 -9.95 9.58 -3.45
CA SER A 142 -10.38 8.20 -3.76
C SER A 142 -9.29 7.29 -4.32
N TYR A 143 -8.06 7.79 -4.48
CA TYR A 143 -6.89 7.05 -4.94
C TYR A 143 -6.10 6.43 -3.77
N LEU A 144 -5.20 5.49 -4.09
CA LEU A 144 -4.36 4.79 -3.11
C LEU A 144 -3.44 5.74 -2.33
N VAL A 145 -2.93 5.29 -1.19
CA VAL A 145 -1.92 6.04 -0.43
C VAL A 145 -0.56 5.88 -1.10
N TYR A 146 -0.12 6.91 -1.82
CA TYR A 146 1.21 6.98 -2.44
C TYR A 146 2.24 7.63 -1.53
N GLN A 147 1.81 8.55 -0.66
CA GLN A 147 2.64 9.19 0.35
C GLN A 147 2.04 8.90 1.73
N ALA A 148 2.77 8.15 2.54
CA ALA A 148 2.33 7.70 3.85
C ALA A 148 3.09 8.41 4.97
N ASP A 149 2.39 8.70 6.05
CA ASP A 149 2.97 9.15 7.32
C ASP A 149 3.40 7.95 8.18
N TYR A 150 2.73 6.81 7.97
CA TYR A 150 2.98 5.56 8.67
C TYR A 150 2.96 4.38 7.70
N ILE A 151 3.99 3.51 7.76
CA ILE A 151 3.99 2.21 7.09
C ILE A 151 4.19 1.11 8.13
N GLY A 152 3.25 0.16 8.18
CA GLY A 152 3.33 -1.06 8.96
C GLY A 152 3.59 -2.26 8.07
N CYS A 153 4.60 -3.07 8.40
CA CYS A 153 4.91 -4.32 7.73
C CYS A 153 4.71 -5.48 8.69
N HIS A 154 3.64 -6.24 8.51
CA HIS A 154 3.24 -7.31 9.42
C HIS A 154 3.97 -8.63 9.18
N ASN A 155 4.69 -8.76 8.07
CA ASN A 155 5.50 -9.93 7.76
C ASN A 155 6.87 -9.53 7.20
N LYS A 156 7.93 -10.00 7.85
CA LYS A 156 9.32 -9.69 7.47
C LYS A 156 9.70 -10.10 6.04
N SER A 157 9.01 -11.08 5.45
CA SER A 157 9.33 -11.54 4.09
C SER A 157 9.13 -10.46 3.04
N PHE A 158 8.25 -9.49 3.28
CA PHE A 158 7.99 -8.40 2.34
C PHE A 158 9.19 -7.49 2.09
N VAL A 159 10.13 -7.40 3.04
CA VAL A 159 11.35 -6.57 2.85
C VAL A 159 12.22 -7.07 1.69
N TYR A 160 12.05 -8.34 1.28
CA TYR A 160 12.77 -8.96 0.17
C TYR A 160 11.94 -9.10 -1.11
N GLN A 161 10.62 -8.88 -1.01
CA GLN A 161 9.68 -9.16 -2.09
C GLN A 161 9.22 -7.90 -2.82
N ALA A 162 9.10 -6.77 -2.12
CA ALA A 162 8.58 -5.54 -2.67
C ALA A 162 9.25 -4.32 -2.05
N ASP A 163 9.18 -3.18 -2.73
CA ASP A 163 9.60 -1.89 -2.15
C ASP A 163 8.53 -1.38 -1.19
N ILE A 164 8.51 -1.99 0.01
CA ILE A 164 7.48 -1.73 1.04
C ILE A 164 7.57 -0.33 1.64
N ILE A 165 8.74 0.31 1.55
CA ILE A 165 8.99 1.62 2.16
C ILE A 165 8.75 2.78 1.18
N LYS A 166 8.52 2.47 -0.10
CA LYS A 166 8.26 3.45 -1.16
C LYS A 166 7.09 4.37 -0.78
N GLY A 167 7.35 5.66 -0.79
CA GLY A 167 6.38 6.71 -0.50
C GLY A 167 6.15 6.99 0.99
N LEU A 168 6.99 6.46 1.89
CA LEU A 168 7.00 6.93 3.27
C LEU A 168 7.62 8.33 3.31
N LYS A 169 6.91 9.30 3.86
CA LYS A 169 7.36 10.69 3.92
C LYS A 169 8.62 10.82 4.79
N PRO A 170 9.51 11.79 4.52
CA PRO A 170 10.60 12.12 5.43
C PRO A 170 10.07 12.37 6.86
N GLY A 171 10.76 11.82 7.86
CA GLY A 171 10.30 11.86 9.25
C GLY A 171 9.13 10.96 9.60
N GLY A 172 8.58 10.23 8.62
CA GLY A 172 7.49 9.27 8.82
C GLY A 172 7.88 8.09 9.70
N THR A 173 6.92 7.23 9.99
CA THR A 173 7.11 6.07 10.86
C THR A 173 7.06 4.76 10.09
N PHE A 174 8.07 3.92 10.26
CA PHE A 174 8.11 2.55 9.74
C PHE A 174 8.13 1.54 10.88
N VAL A 175 7.25 0.55 10.82
CA VAL A 175 7.17 -0.55 11.79
C VAL A 175 7.32 -1.87 11.08
N LEU A 176 8.27 -2.68 11.55
CA LEU A 176 8.50 -4.04 11.04
C LEU A 176 8.22 -5.08 12.11
N ASN A 177 7.29 -5.99 11.84
CA ASN A 177 7.14 -7.21 12.63
C ASN A 177 8.18 -8.24 12.20
N CYS A 178 9.16 -8.46 13.04
CA CYS A 178 10.23 -9.43 12.80
C CYS A 178 10.72 -10.05 14.13
N PRO A 179 11.35 -11.23 14.09
CA PRO A 179 11.98 -11.83 15.27
C PRO A 179 13.39 -11.32 15.53
N TRP A 180 13.90 -10.40 14.70
CA TRP A 180 15.28 -9.94 14.74
C TRP A 180 15.53 -8.98 15.90
N GLU A 181 16.71 -9.06 16.48
CA GLU A 181 17.21 -8.06 17.41
C GLU A 181 17.85 -6.89 16.65
N VAL A 182 18.09 -5.78 17.35
CA VAL A 182 18.58 -4.53 16.70
C VAL A 182 19.94 -4.72 16.00
N ASP A 183 20.82 -5.51 16.57
CA ASP A 183 22.16 -5.81 16.05
C ASP A 183 22.14 -6.72 14.81
N GLU A 184 21.06 -7.49 14.60
CA GLU A 184 20.88 -8.30 13.38
C GLU A 184 20.38 -7.48 12.18
N LEU A 185 19.84 -6.28 12.39
CA LEU A 185 19.16 -5.52 11.33
C LEU A 185 20.07 -5.13 10.17
N GLU A 186 21.37 -4.90 10.43
CA GLU A 186 22.31 -4.54 9.38
C GLU A 186 22.53 -5.66 8.36
N GLU A 187 22.50 -6.92 8.82
CA GLU A 187 22.62 -8.09 7.96
C GLU A 187 21.28 -8.51 7.33
N ARG A 188 20.18 -8.27 8.04
CA ARG A 188 18.84 -8.76 7.64
C ARG A 188 18.06 -7.83 6.74
N LEU A 189 18.28 -6.52 6.84
CA LEU A 189 17.55 -5.56 6.01
C LEU A 189 18.30 -5.29 4.70
N PRO A 190 17.62 -5.33 3.56
CA PRO A 190 18.19 -4.88 2.28
C PRO A 190 18.75 -3.47 2.36
N ALA A 191 19.87 -3.23 1.70
CA ALA A 191 20.56 -1.93 1.77
C ALA A 191 19.68 -0.77 1.30
N TYR A 192 18.79 -0.99 0.32
CA TYR A 192 17.88 0.07 -0.13
C TYR A 192 16.92 0.54 0.97
N ILE A 193 16.43 -0.37 1.83
CA ILE A 193 15.59 0.00 2.99
C ILE A 193 16.41 0.76 4.01
N ARG A 194 17.63 0.29 4.34
CA ARG A 194 18.54 0.93 5.27
C ARG A 194 18.88 2.36 4.83
N ARG A 195 19.23 2.53 3.54
CA ARG A 195 19.49 3.87 2.96
C ARG A 195 18.26 4.76 3.03
N TYR A 196 17.10 4.25 2.66
CA TYR A 196 15.84 5.03 2.71
C TYR A 196 15.54 5.53 4.12
N ILE A 197 15.65 4.65 5.12
CA ILE A 197 15.44 4.99 6.54
C ILE A 197 16.38 6.09 6.98
N ALA A 198 17.69 5.97 6.69
CA ALA A 198 18.69 6.94 7.10
C ALA A 198 18.56 8.28 6.36
N GLN A 199 18.39 8.26 5.04
CA GLN A 199 18.29 9.46 4.21
C GLN A 199 17.05 10.30 4.47
N ASN A 200 15.94 9.65 4.84
CA ASN A 200 14.66 10.32 5.09
C ASN A 200 14.35 10.50 6.59
N ILE A 201 15.32 10.21 7.47
CA ILE A 201 15.19 10.39 8.94
C ILE A 201 13.93 9.67 9.46
N ILE A 202 13.71 8.44 9.00
CA ILE A 202 12.51 7.65 9.34
C ILE A 202 12.55 7.20 10.81
N ASN A 203 11.43 7.34 11.51
CA ASN A 203 11.24 6.76 12.82
C ASN A 203 11.02 5.26 12.67
N PHE A 204 12.08 4.49 12.85
CA PHE A 204 12.05 3.04 12.64
C PHE A 204 11.81 2.28 13.94
N TYR A 205 10.87 1.34 13.90
CA TYR A 205 10.52 0.48 15.03
C TYR A 205 10.45 -0.97 14.60
N ILE A 206 10.84 -1.88 15.51
CA ILE A 206 10.67 -3.32 15.36
C ILE A 206 9.84 -3.89 16.52
N ILE A 207 9.16 -4.99 16.25
CA ILE A 207 8.43 -5.76 17.26
C ILE A 207 8.39 -7.23 16.86
N ASN A 208 8.54 -8.14 17.85
CA ASN A 208 8.30 -9.56 17.66
C ASN A 208 6.88 -9.92 18.12
N ALA A 209 5.90 -9.59 17.27
CA ALA A 209 4.48 -9.82 17.56
C ALA A 209 4.13 -11.31 17.68
N MET A 210 4.86 -12.19 16.96
CA MET A 210 4.68 -13.65 17.06
C MET A 210 5.06 -14.17 18.44
N LYS A 211 6.18 -13.72 19.00
CA LYS A 211 6.62 -14.08 20.34
C LYS A 211 5.59 -13.64 21.39
N ILE A 212 5.12 -12.40 21.32
CA ILE A 212 4.10 -11.87 22.24
C ILE A 212 2.82 -12.70 22.17
N ALA A 213 2.31 -12.93 20.94
CA ALA A 213 1.07 -13.71 20.74
C ALA A 213 1.20 -15.15 21.29
N SER A 214 2.35 -15.79 21.09
CA SER A 214 2.63 -17.13 21.64
C SER A 214 2.67 -17.13 23.17
N GLU A 215 3.38 -16.18 23.79
CA GLU A 215 3.52 -16.08 25.26
C GLU A 215 2.19 -15.83 25.97
N VAL A 216 1.26 -15.08 25.35
CA VAL A 216 -0.07 -14.86 25.93
C VAL A 216 -1.10 -15.94 25.57
N GLY A 217 -0.70 -16.96 24.78
CA GLY A 217 -1.55 -18.08 24.40
C GLY A 217 -2.49 -17.82 23.24
N LEU A 218 -2.15 -16.88 22.36
CA LEU A 218 -2.87 -16.58 21.10
C LEU A 218 -2.30 -17.33 19.89
N GLY A 219 -1.20 -18.09 20.05
CA GLY A 219 -0.50 -18.78 18.97
C GLY A 219 0.11 -17.78 17.98
N ASN A 220 -0.29 -17.84 16.72
CA ASN A 220 0.20 -16.95 15.65
C ASN A 220 -0.69 -15.74 15.36
N ARG A 221 -1.66 -15.42 16.22
CA ARG A 221 -2.61 -14.32 16.02
C ARG A 221 -2.03 -13.00 16.50
N ILE A 222 -1.33 -12.32 15.61
CA ILE A 222 -0.62 -11.06 15.89
C ILE A 222 -1.48 -9.80 15.75
N ASN A 223 -2.69 -9.92 15.26
CA ASN A 223 -3.53 -8.77 14.87
C ASN A 223 -3.75 -7.76 16.02
N MET A 224 -4.03 -8.21 17.25
CA MET A 224 -4.19 -7.29 18.39
C MET A 224 -2.88 -6.61 18.78
N VAL A 225 -1.76 -7.33 18.70
CA VAL A 225 -0.42 -6.77 18.95
C VAL A 225 -0.14 -5.65 17.95
N MET A 226 -0.30 -5.92 16.66
CA MET A 226 0.00 -4.95 15.60
C MET A 226 -0.98 -3.76 15.60
N GLN A 227 -2.25 -3.98 15.94
CA GLN A 227 -3.23 -2.91 16.09
C GLN A 227 -2.88 -1.96 17.23
N SER A 228 -2.38 -2.48 18.35
CA SER A 228 -1.90 -1.67 19.50
C SER A 228 -0.70 -0.82 19.12
N VAL A 229 0.25 -1.40 18.38
CA VAL A 229 1.42 -0.68 17.85
C VAL A 229 0.99 0.42 16.89
N PHE A 230 0.06 0.13 15.98
CA PHE A 230 -0.50 1.12 15.08
C PHE A 230 -1.05 2.32 15.84
N PHE A 231 -1.91 2.12 16.81
CA PHE A 231 -2.49 3.21 17.59
C PHE A 231 -1.45 3.99 18.38
N LYS A 232 -0.45 3.32 18.95
CA LYS A 232 0.63 4.00 19.67
C LYS A 232 1.44 4.94 18.79
N LEU A 233 1.71 4.54 17.54
CA LEU A 233 2.65 5.24 16.67
C LEU A 233 1.99 6.12 15.61
N ALA A 234 0.81 5.79 15.13
CA ALA A 234 0.06 6.63 14.20
C ALA A 234 -0.49 7.90 14.89
N ASN A 235 -0.56 7.90 16.23
CA ASN A 235 -0.92 9.04 17.06
C ASN A 235 -2.24 9.75 16.64
N VAL A 236 -3.21 8.96 16.18
CA VAL A 236 -4.53 9.46 15.73
C VAL A 236 -5.43 9.76 16.93
N ILE A 237 -5.34 8.94 17.99
CA ILE A 237 -6.05 9.10 19.27
C ILE A 237 -5.02 9.01 20.40
N PRO A 238 -5.17 9.77 21.49
CA PRO A 238 -4.31 9.65 22.67
C PRO A 238 -4.26 8.21 23.17
N ILE A 239 -3.06 7.67 23.43
CA ILE A 239 -2.83 6.25 23.72
C ILE A 239 -3.66 5.75 24.91
N GLY A 240 -3.83 6.55 25.95
CA GLY A 240 -4.62 6.17 27.13
C GLY A 240 -6.10 5.92 26.81
N GLU A 241 -6.67 6.69 25.91
CA GLU A 241 -8.06 6.51 25.46
C GLU A 241 -8.20 5.31 24.54
N VAL A 242 -7.29 5.17 23.57
CA VAL A 242 -7.37 4.09 22.59
C VAL A 242 -7.21 2.71 23.21
N LEU A 243 -6.42 2.57 24.29
CA LEU A 243 -6.30 1.30 25.00
C LEU A 243 -7.63 0.85 25.59
N ASN A 244 -8.44 1.79 26.10
CA ASN A 244 -9.79 1.49 26.58
C ASN A 244 -10.70 1.05 25.43
N TYR A 245 -10.72 1.79 24.32
CA TYR A 245 -11.51 1.43 23.13
C TYR A 245 -11.12 0.07 22.54
N LEU A 246 -9.82 -0.25 22.55
CA LEU A 246 -9.35 -1.58 22.13
C LEU A 246 -9.85 -2.68 23.05
N LYS A 247 -9.77 -2.49 24.37
CA LYS A 247 -10.24 -3.48 25.36
C LYS A 247 -11.75 -3.68 25.24
N ASP A 248 -12.51 -2.62 25.05
CA ASP A 248 -13.96 -2.69 24.81
C ASP A 248 -14.29 -3.41 23.50
N SER A 249 -13.56 -3.12 22.42
CA SER A 249 -13.71 -3.82 21.15
C SER A 249 -13.40 -5.31 21.26
N ILE A 250 -12.35 -5.69 22.00
CA ILE A 250 -11.99 -7.07 22.30
C ILE A 250 -13.14 -7.77 23.06
N GLN A 251 -13.72 -7.11 24.06
CA GLN A 251 -14.86 -7.66 24.80
C GLN A 251 -16.07 -7.90 23.89
N LYS A 252 -16.39 -6.95 23.00
CA LYS A 252 -17.48 -7.09 22.02
C LYS A 252 -17.23 -8.22 21.02
N MET A 253 -16.01 -8.35 20.49
CA MET A 253 -15.66 -9.33 19.45
C MET A 253 -15.51 -10.77 20.01
N TYR A 254 -14.95 -10.91 21.19
CA TYR A 254 -14.52 -12.20 21.73
C TYR A 254 -15.29 -12.63 22.97
N GLY A 255 -16.10 -11.77 23.59
CA GLY A 255 -16.82 -12.11 24.84
C GLY A 255 -17.68 -13.39 24.72
N ARG A 256 -18.31 -13.61 23.56
CA ARG A 256 -19.06 -14.85 23.30
C ARG A 256 -18.21 -16.11 23.19
N LYS A 257 -16.90 -15.98 22.99
CA LYS A 257 -15.94 -17.09 22.87
C LYS A 257 -15.32 -17.49 24.20
N GLY A 258 -15.64 -16.77 25.27
CA GLY A 258 -15.18 -17.01 26.64
C GLY A 258 -14.18 -15.97 27.14
N GLN A 259 -14.19 -15.76 28.47
CA GLN A 259 -13.37 -14.73 29.13
C GLN A 259 -11.87 -14.97 28.96
N ASP A 260 -11.39 -16.21 28.93
CA ASP A 260 -9.98 -16.55 28.70
C ASP A 260 -9.44 -15.98 27.39
N ILE A 261 -10.26 -15.99 26.30
CA ILE A 261 -9.86 -15.41 25.01
C ILE A 261 -9.81 -13.88 25.09
N VAL A 262 -10.75 -13.27 25.79
CA VAL A 262 -10.74 -11.81 26.03
C VAL A 262 -9.48 -11.40 26.78
N ASP A 263 -9.18 -12.08 27.89
CA ASP A 263 -8.03 -11.78 28.73
C ASP A 263 -6.69 -11.96 28.00
N LYS A 264 -6.57 -12.99 27.15
CA LYS A 264 -5.39 -13.19 26.29
C LYS A 264 -5.19 -12.04 25.32
N ASN A 265 -6.26 -11.58 24.66
CA ASN A 265 -6.19 -10.46 23.72
C ASN A 265 -5.88 -9.13 24.43
N GLN A 266 -6.45 -8.89 25.61
CA GLN A 266 -6.15 -7.69 26.39
C GLN A 266 -4.69 -7.69 26.87
N ARG A 267 -4.15 -8.83 27.34
CA ARG A 267 -2.73 -8.96 27.67
C ARG A 267 -1.82 -8.73 26.46
N ALA A 268 -2.22 -9.17 25.27
CA ALA A 268 -1.48 -8.91 24.04
C ALA A 268 -1.38 -7.41 23.74
N VAL A 269 -2.46 -6.65 23.96
CA VAL A 269 -2.48 -5.19 23.82
C VAL A 269 -1.48 -4.52 24.75
N ASP A 270 -1.49 -4.86 26.04
CA ASP A 270 -0.61 -4.25 27.03
C ASP A 270 0.87 -4.60 26.74
N ARG A 271 1.18 -5.89 26.47
CA ARG A 271 2.53 -6.35 26.15
C ARG A 271 3.10 -5.76 24.84
N ALA A 272 2.25 -5.47 23.85
CA ALA A 272 2.68 -4.87 22.60
C ALA A 272 3.31 -3.48 22.78
N ILE A 273 2.76 -2.69 23.68
CA ILE A 273 3.25 -1.34 23.97
C ILE A 273 4.63 -1.38 24.64
N GLU A 274 4.84 -2.34 25.56
CA GLU A 274 6.09 -2.52 26.31
C GLU A 274 7.22 -3.09 25.43
N ALA A 275 6.88 -4.01 24.54
CA ALA A 275 7.85 -4.74 23.71
C ALA A 275 8.23 -4.03 22.39
N LEU A 276 7.66 -2.86 22.12
CA LEU A 276 7.99 -2.09 20.92
C LEU A 276 9.36 -1.43 21.07
N VAL A 277 10.29 -1.73 20.17
CA VAL A 277 11.66 -1.22 20.17
C VAL A 277 11.82 -0.14 19.14
N LYS A 278 12.26 1.06 19.52
CA LYS A 278 12.74 2.11 18.61
C LYS A 278 14.18 1.81 18.23
N VAL A 279 14.46 1.80 16.94
CA VAL A 279 15.79 1.53 16.42
C VAL A 279 16.55 2.87 16.25
N GLU A 280 17.69 3.00 16.91
CA GLU A 280 18.63 4.08 16.65
C GLU A 280 19.35 3.78 15.33
N VAL A 281 19.06 4.59 14.30
CA VAL A 281 19.55 4.37 12.93
C VAL A 281 21.04 4.68 12.83
N PRO A 282 21.90 3.69 12.50
CA PRO A 282 23.33 3.92 12.37
C PRO A 282 23.67 4.84 11.19
N ALA A 283 24.65 5.70 11.33
CA ALA A 283 25.13 6.57 10.25
C ALA A 283 25.67 5.77 9.04
N SER A 284 26.16 4.54 9.26
CA SER A 284 26.59 3.62 8.21
C SER A 284 25.49 3.31 7.18
N TRP A 285 24.21 3.37 7.59
CA TRP A 285 23.08 3.07 6.71
C TRP A 285 22.90 4.09 5.58
N LEU A 286 23.42 5.31 5.70
CA LEU A 286 23.36 6.31 4.62
C LEU A 286 23.98 5.81 3.31
N ASN A 287 25.04 5.00 3.41
CA ASN A 287 25.78 4.48 2.28
C ASN A 287 25.78 2.94 2.22
N ALA A 288 24.77 2.30 2.83
CA ALA A 288 24.64 0.86 2.84
C ALA A 288 24.69 0.27 1.42
N GLN A 289 25.43 -0.81 1.23
CA GLN A 289 25.51 -1.57 -0.01
C GLN A 289 25.00 -2.98 0.24
N ASP A 290 24.29 -3.56 -0.74
CA ASP A 290 23.99 -4.98 -0.71
C ASP A 290 25.20 -5.75 -1.23
N GLU A 291 25.40 -6.95 -0.72
CA GLU A 291 26.37 -7.88 -1.32
C GLU A 291 25.90 -8.26 -2.73
N GLU A 292 26.84 -8.29 -3.68
CA GLU A 292 26.55 -8.75 -5.04
C GLU A 292 26.15 -10.23 -5.00
N MET A 293 24.86 -10.48 -5.15
CA MET A 293 24.37 -11.83 -5.31
C MET A 293 24.71 -12.34 -6.71
N PRO A 294 25.19 -13.58 -6.86
CA PRO A 294 25.43 -14.15 -8.18
C PRO A 294 24.14 -14.10 -8.99
N VAL A 295 24.24 -13.50 -10.18
CA VAL A 295 23.12 -13.40 -11.11
C VAL A 295 22.75 -14.83 -11.57
N LYS A 296 21.60 -15.32 -11.16
CA LYS A 296 21.05 -16.57 -11.70
C LYS A 296 20.66 -16.33 -13.15
N GLU A 297 21.03 -17.26 -14.02
CA GLU A 297 20.56 -17.27 -15.40
C GLU A 297 19.04 -17.56 -15.38
N GLU A 298 18.23 -16.57 -15.72
CA GLU A 298 16.77 -16.66 -15.76
C GLU A 298 16.28 -16.30 -17.16
N LEU A 299 15.12 -16.83 -17.55
CA LEU A 299 14.44 -16.42 -18.78
C LEU A 299 14.12 -14.93 -18.75
N ASP A 300 14.27 -14.25 -19.88
CA ASP A 300 13.98 -12.81 -19.99
C ASP A 300 12.58 -12.43 -19.50
N PHE A 301 11.59 -13.28 -19.76
CA PHE A 301 10.23 -13.10 -19.26
C PHE A 301 10.19 -13.06 -17.72
N ILE A 302 10.91 -13.99 -17.07
CA ILE A 302 10.98 -14.03 -15.61
C ILE A 302 11.61 -12.75 -15.07
N LYS A 303 12.77 -12.40 -15.60
CA LYS A 303 13.57 -11.25 -15.16
C LYS A 303 12.84 -9.92 -15.38
N ASN A 304 12.28 -9.72 -16.59
CA ASN A 304 11.83 -8.41 -17.05
C ASN A 304 10.32 -8.19 -16.86
N ILE A 305 9.52 -9.23 -16.62
CA ILE A 305 8.07 -9.13 -16.45
C ILE A 305 7.64 -9.74 -15.12
N GLN A 306 7.90 -11.03 -14.89
CA GLN A 306 7.37 -11.71 -13.71
C GLN A 306 7.96 -11.16 -12.41
N ARG A 307 9.26 -10.89 -12.36
CA ARG A 307 9.91 -10.30 -11.17
C ARG A 307 9.38 -8.91 -10.83
N PRO A 308 9.26 -7.95 -11.78
CA PRO A 308 8.59 -6.67 -11.52
C PRO A 308 7.14 -6.83 -11.03
N MET A 309 6.37 -7.74 -11.62
CA MET A 309 4.98 -7.97 -11.16
C MET A 309 4.93 -8.50 -9.72
N ILE A 310 5.82 -9.44 -9.34
CA ILE A 310 5.92 -9.94 -7.96
C ILE A 310 6.29 -8.82 -6.99
N ARG A 311 7.13 -7.85 -7.42
CA ARG A 311 7.51 -6.69 -6.61
C ARG A 311 6.47 -5.58 -6.58
N HIS A 312 5.29 -5.78 -7.17
CA HIS A 312 4.25 -4.74 -7.33
C HIS A 312 4.70 -3.53 -8.19
N GLU A 313 5.60 -3.75 -9.13
CA GLU A 313 6.12 -2.77 -10.10
C GLU A 313 5.51 -2.97 -11.50
N GLY A 314 4.53 -3.87 -11.65
CA GLY A 314 3.90 -4.21 -12.92
C GLY A 314 3.25 -3.02 -13.63
N ASP A 315 2.82 -2.01 -12.88
CA ASP A 315 2.23 -0.78 -13.43
C ASP A 315 3.23 0.09 -14.20
N GLU A 316 4.52 -0.10 -13.96
CA GLU A 316 5.61 0.63 -14.61
C GLU A 316 6.10 -0.06 -15.91
N LEU A 317 5.62 -1.28 -16.20
CA LEU A 317 6.01 -2.00 -17.39
C LEU A 317 5.44 -1.33 -18.65
N PRO A 318 6.28 -1.12 -19.70
CA PRO A 318 5.82 -0.59 -20.97
C PRO A 318 5.02 -1.64 -21.75
N VAL A 319 4.17 -1.18 -22.66
CA VAL A 319 3.37 -2.08 -23.53
C VAL A 319 4.27 -3.01 -24.35
N SER A 320 5.44 -2.53 -24.82
CA SER A 320 6.41 -3.33 -25.57
C SER A 320 6.96 -4.53 -24.79
N ALA A 321 6.91 -4.52 -23.45
CA ALA A 321 7.34 -5.67 -22.64
C ALA A 321 6.55 -6.96 -22.97
N PHE A 322 5.32 -6.82 -23.49
CA PHE A 322 4.43 -7.92 -23.86
C PHE A 322 4.38 -8.19 -25.36
N LYS A 323 5.30 -7.64 -26.16
CA LYS A 323 5.36 -7.83 -27.59
C LYS A 323 5.55 -9.32 -27.93
N GLY A 324 4.70 -9.84 -28.81
CA GLY A 324 4.69 -11.27 -29.17
C GLY A 324 3.89 -12.15 -28.22
N MET A 325 3.15 -11.52 -27.27
CA MET A 325 2.27 -12.20 -26.30
C MET A 325 0.83 -11.67 -26.40
N GLU A 326 0.48 -11.04 -27.51
CA GLU A 326 -0.83 -10.38 -27.73
C GLU A 326 -1.99 -11.38 -27.76
N ASP A 327 -1.70 -12.65 -28.04
CA ASP A 327 -2.65 -13.77 -28.02
C ASP A 327 -2.78 -14.44 -26.64
N GLY A 328 -2.02 -13.95 -25.61
CA GLY A 328 -1.97 -14.54 -24.29
C GLY A 328 -1.01 -15.71 -24.14
N SER A 329 -0.19 -16.00 -25.13
CA SER A 329 0.88 -17.01 -25.05
C SER A 329 2.05 -16.52 -24.23
N PHE A 330 2.54 -17.35 -23.32
CA PHE A 330 3.72 -17.07 -22.49
C PHE A 330 4.82 -18.12 -22.75
N PRO A 331 6.10 -17.76 -22.53
CA PRO A 331 7.21 -18.70 -22.65
C PRO A 331 7.02 -19.94 -21.77
N LEU A 332 7.45 -21.11 -22.26
CA LEU A 332 7.42 -22.35 -21.48
C LEU A 332 8.35 -22.25 -20.26
N GLY A 333 7.94 -22.87 -19.16
CA GLY A 333 8.73 -22.92 -17.93
C GLY A 333 8.54 -21.73 -16.99
N THR A 334 7.67 -20.76 -17.30
CA THR A 334 7.42 -19.58 -16.46
C THR A 334 6.84 -19.91 -15.07
N THR A 335 6.26 -21.09 -14.90
CA THR A 335 5.71 -21.58 -13.62
C THR A 335 6.73 -22.33 -12.76
N ALA A 336 7.95 -22.50 -13.22
CA ALA A 336 9.03 -23.16 -12.50
C ALA A 336 9.80 -22.25 -11.52
N TYR A 337 9.44 -20.95 -11.47
CA TYR A 337 10.12 -19.91 -10.71
C TYR A 337 9.22 -19.28 -9.65
#